data_0eb0f5633b3ca375449c5f2d0ce2fde3
#
_entry.id   0eb0f5633b3ca375449c5f2d0ce2fde3
#
_cell.length_a   1.000
_cell.length_b   1.000
_cell.length_c   1.000
_cell.angle_alpha   90.00
_cell.angle_beta   90.00
_cell.angle_gamma   90.00
#
_symmetry.space_group_name_H-M   'P 1'
#
loop_
_entity.id
_entity.type
_entity.pdbx_description
1 polymer ?
#
loop_
_entity_poly.entity_id
_entity_poly.type
_entity_poly.pdbx_seq_one_letter_code
_entity_poly.pdbx_strand_id
1 'polypeptide(L)'
;GQDSRVGGSMYHGSPLLLSVLGPLTSKRSGGHHSHIYCSLVFVAVDFIAAMLIRSTGRSLQMARNRSLKSLDLTKSVNNSVNVSTGDTASLIYLWNPWTIITCVGSCTSPIENLMVVIMLHGACSRLAPLAAFGYVMATHLSLYPAILILPVALLLGYGPDTPPTKVFLQKGLSASKIDMLDNGKGTNQKGFGQFSWKPILHFILWVFIWSCYVLLLNSIILNKVGGLQEMFEKTYGFILTVKDLSPNIGVLWYFFAEVFDFFRSFFLIVFNMNIIFMVLPLAIRLKHRPFFLAFVYTAIVAMLKSYPSAGDSALYLGLLGLFANELAEMQFTFFLFFGYIGVSLLSPVMHNLWIWRGTGNANFYFATGLAYTCLQTVLVVETVSSMIKHDRKLRLLTKA
;
A
#
# COMPACT_ATOMS: atom_id res chain seq x y z
N GLY A 1 -38.04 -17.85 -16.22
CA GLY A 1 -37.09 -18.35 -15.28
C GLY A 1 -36.17 -19.37 -15.89
N GLN A 2 -35.10 -18.95 -16.59
CA GLN A 2 -33.98 -19.82 -16.92
C GLN A 2 -32.81 -19.41 -16.06
N ASP A 3 -32.56 -20.23 -15.05
CA ASP A 3 -31.32 -20.23 -14.27
C ASP A 3 -30.15 -20.53 -15.21
N SER A 4 -29.51 -19.50 -15.69
CA SER A 4 -28.18 -19.64 -16.31
C SER A 4 -27.14 -19.73 -15.19
N ARG A 5 -27.11 -20.88 -14.54
CA ARG A 5 -25.96 -21.29 -13.70
C ARG A 5 -24.79 -21.67 -14.59
N VAL A 6 -24.23 -20.70 -15.26
CA VAL A 6 -22.88 -20.80 -15.78
C VAL A 6 -22.00 -20.22 -14.66
N GLY A 7 -21.10 -21.05 -14.10
CA GLY A 7 -20.21 -20.69 -13.01
C GLY A 7 -19.25 -19.57 -13.40
N GLY A 8 -19.75 -18.35 -13.40
CA GLY A 8 -18.98 -17.14 -13.44
C GLY A 8 -18.95 -16.58 -12.00
N SER A 9 -17.76 -16.38 -11.45
CA SER A 9 -17.61 -15.68 -10.18
C SER A 9 -18.35 -14.36 -10.27
N MET A 10 -19.32 -14.11 -9.35
CA MET A 10 -19.99 -12.82 -9.29
C MET A 10 -18.95 -11.74 -9.01
N TYR A 11 -19.03 -10.61 -9.72
CA TYR A 11 -18.17 -9.46 -9.46
C TYR A 11 -18.54 -8.82 -8.12
N HIS A 12 -17.62 -8.84 -7.16
CA HIS A 12 -17.78 -8.26 -5.82
C HIS A 12 -17.05 -6.92 -5.64
N GLY A 13 -16.53 -6.34 -6.73
CA GLY A 13 -15.85 -5.05 -6.70
C GLY A 13 -16.80 -3.84 -6.75
N SER A 14 -16.22 -2.65 -6.81
CA SER A 14 -16.95 -1.38 -6.85
C SER A 14 -17.84 -1.27 -8.10
N PRO A 15 -19.16 -0.96 -7.95
CA PRO A 15 -20.06 -0.70 -9.08
C PRO A 15 -19.58 0.49 -9.95
N LEU A 16 -18.96 1.49 -9.34
CA LEU A 16 -18.39 2.63 -10.05
C LEU A 16 -17.28 2.18 -11.02
N LEU A 17 -16.38 1.30 -10.59
CA LEU A 17 -15.33 0.75 -11.43
C LEU A 17 -15.92 -0.07 -12.59
N LEU A 18 -16.93 -0.87 -12.30
CA LEU A 18 -17.63 -1.66 -13.33
C LEU A 18 -18.32 -0.75 -14.36
N SER A 19 -18.92 0.35 -13.93
CA SER A 19 -19.57 1.30 -14.85
C SER A 19 -18.57 2.00 -15.77
N VAL A 20 -17.36 2.28 -15.30
CA VAL A 20 -16.29 2.93 -16.09
C VAL A 20 -15.62 1.94 -17.05
N LEU A 21 -15.36 0.70 -16.61
CA LEU A 21 -14.70 -0.32 -17.43
C LEU A 21 -15.68 -1.11 -18.31
N GLY A 22 -16.98 -1.15 -17.96
CA GLY A 22 -18.01 -1.90 -18.68
C GLY A 22 -18.05 -1.64 -20.20
N PRO A 23 -18.01 -0.38 -20.65
CA PRO A 23 -17.96 -0.06 -22.08
C PRO A 23 -16.75 -0.65 -22.82
N LEU A 24 -15.59 -0.79 -22.12
CA LEU A 24 -14.37 -1.37 -22.69
C LEU A 24 -14.44 -2.89 -22.80
N THR A 25 -15.26 -3.54 -21.97
CA THR A 25 -15.41 -5.01 -21.94
C THR A 25 -16.61 -5.51 -22.74
N SER A 26 -17.48 -4.61 -23.18
CA SER A 26 -18.70 -4.97 -23.92
C SER A 26 -18.38 -5.67 -25.25
N LYS A 27 -18.98 -6.85 -25.48
CA LYS A 27 -18.83 -7.72 -26.66
C LYS A 27 -19.19 -7.08 -28.01
N ARG A 28 -19.51 -5.81 -28.06
CA ARG A 28 -19.96 -5.11 -29.28
C ARG A 28 -18.82 -4.86 -30.29
N SER A 29 -17.57 -4.94 -29.86
CA SER A 29 -16.39 -4.97 -30.74
C SER A 29 -15.73 -6.34 -30.61
N GLY A 30 -15.54 -7.04 -31.72
CA GLY A 30 -15.10 -8.44 -31.83
C GLY A 30 -14.03 -8.83 -30.77
N GLY A 31 -14.30 -9.90 -30.05
CA GLY A 31 -13.71 -10.27 -28.74
C GLY A 31 -12.19 -10.19 -28.53
N HIS A 32 -11.38 -10.06 -29.57
CA HIS A 32 -9.93 -9.95 -29.48
C HIS A 32 -9.45 -8.51 -29.22
N HIS A 33 -10.13 -7.50 -29.75
CA HIS A 33 -9.74 -6.09 -29.60
C HIS A 33 -10.05 -5.52 -28.21
N SER A 34 -11.12 -5.99 -27.57
CA SER A 34 -11.53 -5.54 -26.23
C SER A 34 -10.45 -5.80 -25.16
N HIS A 35 -9.78 -6.96 -25.22
CA HIS A 35 -8.73 -7.33 -24.26
C HIS A 35 -7.50 -6.42 -24.37
N ILE A 36 -7.13 -6.06 -25.61
CA ILE A 36 -5.98 -5.18 -25.88
C ILE A 36 -6.24 -3.77 -25.34
N TYR A 37 -7.45 -3.23 -25.52
CA TYR A 37 -7.81 -1.90 -25.00
C TYR A 37 -7.77 -1.86 -23.46
N CYS A 38 -8.29 -2.88 -22.78
CA CYS A 38 -8.19 -2.98 -21.33
C CYS A 38 -6.73 -3.05 -20.87
N SER A 39 -5.91 -3.88 -21.51
CA SER A 39 -4.50 -3.99 -21.16
C SER A 39 -3.74 -2.68 -21.38
N LEU A 40 -4.04 -1.95 -22.47
CA LEU A 40 -3.42 -0.63 -22.71
C LEU A 40 -3.82 0.39 -21.64
N VAL A 41 -5.07 0.39 -21.18
CA VAL A 41 -5.51 1.26 -20.08
C VAL A 41 -4.73 0.92 -18.81
N PHE A 42 -4.59 -0.37 -18.45
CA PHE A 42 -3.85 -0.78 -17.26
C PHE A 42 -2.35 -0.45 -17.35
N VAL A 43 -1.73 -0.62 -18.52
CA VAL A 43 -0.33 -0.19 -18.76
C VAL A 43 -0.18 1.31 -18.55
N ALA A 44 -1.11 2.12 -19.07
CA ALA A 44 -1.08 3.57 -18.87
C ALA A 44 -1.24 3.94 -17.39
N VAL A 45 -2.12 3.25 -16.67
CA VAL A 45 -2.34 3.43 -15.23
C VAL A 45 -1.08 3.10 -14.43
N ASP A 46 -0.43 1.97 -14.71
CA ASP A 46 0.81 1.58 -14.05
C ASP A 46 1.96 2.53 -14.36
N PHE A 47 2.04 3.03 -15.59
CA PHE A 47 3.03 4.03 -15.97
C PHE A 47 2.82 5.34 -15.19
N ILE A 48 1.58 5.80 -15.04
CA ILE A 48 1.25 6.98 -14.22
C ILE A 48 1.62 6.73 -12.76
N ALA A 49 1.29 5.56 -12.20
CA ALA A 49 1.65 5.18 -10.85
C ALA A 49 3.18 5.22 -10.64
N ALA A 50 3.96 4.66 -11.57
CA ALA A 50 5.41 4.68 -11.53
C ALA A 50 6.00 6.09 -11.57
N MET A 51 5.43 6.97 -12.41
CA MET A 51 5.86 8.38 -12.49
C MET A 51 5.56 9.15 -11.20
N LEU A 52 4.44 8.86 -10.55
CA LEU A 52 4.10 9.43 -9.24
C LEU A 52 5.01 8.88 -8.13
N ILE A 53 5.33 7.59 -8.13
CA ILE A 53 6.32 6.98 -7.22
C ILE A 53 7.68 7.67 -7.41
N ARG A 54 8.12 7.86 -8.65
CA ARG A 54 9.36 8.58 -8.98
C ARG A 54 9.37 10.00 -8.41
N SER A 55 8.29 10.75 -8.63
CA SER A 55 8.14 12.11 -8.13
C SER A 55 8.17 12.17 -6.61
N THR A 56 7.45 11.25 -5.95
CA THR A 56 7.41 11.11 -4.50
C THR A 56 8.79 10.78 -3.94
N GLY A 57 9.52 9.85 -4.57
CA GLY A 57 10.88 9.49 -4.17
C GLY A 57 11.86 10.67 -4.26
N ARG A 58 11.76 11.50 -5.30
CA ARG A 58 12.56 12.73 -5.41
C ARG A 58 12.24 13.71 -4.28
N SER A 59 10.97 13.88 -3.94
CA SER A 59 10.53 14.74 -2.84
C SER A 59 11.06 14.25 -1.49
N LEU A 60 11.00 12.94 -1.23
CA LEU A 60 11.55 12.31 -0.03
C LEU A 60 13.07 12.47 0.05
N GLN A 61 13.77 12.24 -1.06
CA GLN A 61 15.22 12.39 -1.12
C GLN A 61 15.67 13.84 -0.87
N MET A 62 14.97 14.82 -1.43
CA MET A 62 15.22 16.23 -1.15
C MET A 62 14.98 16.57 0.32
N ALA A 63 13.90 16.09 0.92
CA ALA A 63 13.60 16.30 2.33
C ALA A 63 14.67 15.66 3.24
N ARG A 64 15.10 14.43 2.93
CA ARG A 64 16.18 13.73 3.60
C ARG A 64 17.50 14.50 3.54
N ASN A 65 17.90 14.93 2.34
CA ASN A 65 19.15 15.68 2.14
C ASN A 65 19.16 17.00 2.93
N ARG A 66 18.02 17.71 2.98
CA ARG A 66 17.87 18.91 3.81
C ARG A 66 18.04 18.59 5.30
N SER A 67 17.44 17.48 5.74
CA SER A 67 17.52 17.04 7.13
C SER A 67 18.94 16.64 7.53
N LEU A 68 19.67 15.89 6.69
CA LEU A 68 21.06 15.50 6.91
C LEU A 68 21.99 16.73 6.90
N LYS A 69 21.74 17.70 6.03
CA LYS A 69 22.49 18.96 5.99
C LYS A 69 22.29 19.78 7.27
N SER A 70 21.08 19.83 7.81
CA SER A 70 20.80 20.54 9.06
C SER A 70 21.45 19.91 10.29
N LEU A 71 21.90 18.65 10.19
CA LEU A 71 22.58 17.90 11.25
C LEU A 71 24.10 17.81 11.04
N ASP A 72 24.65 18.47 10.02
CA ASP A 72 26.06 18.41 9.60
C ASP A 72 26.59 16.98 9.27
N LEU A 73 25.68 16.05 9.00
CA LEU A 73 26.00 14.65 8.70
C LEU A 73 26.30 14.38 7.22
N THR A 74 26.31 15.40 6.37
CA THR A 74 26.50 15.24 4.91
C THR A 74 27.80 14.58 4.51
N LYS A 75 28.89 14.86 5.24
CA LYS A 75 30.22 14.28 4.96
C LYS A 75 30.32 12.80 5.32
N SER A 76 29.61 12.36 6.35
CA SER A 76 29.65 10.98 6.82
C SER A 76 28.76 10.02 5.99
N VAL A 77 27.75 10.56 5.30
CA VAL A 77 26.76 9.76 4.54
C VAL A 77 27.07 9.76 3.04
N ASN A 78 27.81 10.76 2.51
CA ASN A 78 28.10 10.88 1.09
C ASN A 78 29.10 9.84 0.52
N ASN A 79 29.65 8.96 1.34
CA ASN A 79 30.51 7.86 0.88
C ASN A 79 29.73 6.66 0.31
N SER A 80 28.40 6.63 0.40
CA SER A 80 27.56 5.64 -0.26
C SER A 80 27.09 6.18 -1.63
N VAL A 81 27.12 5.34 -2.64
CA VAL A 81 26.61 5.63 -3.98
C VAL A 81 25.20 6.20 -3.85
N ASN A 82 25.03 7.48 -4.16
CA ASN A 82 23.73 8.15 -4.13
C ASN A 82 22.88 7.66 -5.31
N VAL A 83 22.25 6.51 -5.14
CA VAL A 83 21.24 6.02 -6.08
C VAL A 83 19.99 6.89 -5.94
N SER A 84 19.43 7.35 -7.06
CA SER A 84 18.15 8.05 -7.07
C SER A 84 17.04 7.09 -6.61
N THR A 85 16.60 7.25 -5.38
CA THR A 85 15.58 6.35 -4.78
C THR A 85 14.26 6.37 -5.56
N GLY A 86 13.89 7.53 -6.12
CA GLY A 86 12.69 7.64 -6.94
C GLY A 86 12.79 6.88 -8.27
N ASP A 87 13.94 6.96 -8.95
CA ASP A 87 14.15 6.23 -10.21
C ASP A 87 14.20 4.71 -9.95
N THR A 88 14.90 4.30 -8.89
CA THR A 88 14.97 2.89 -8.47
C THR A 88 13.57 2.33 -8.15
N ALA A 89 12.79 3.03 -7.35
CA ALA A 89 11.46 2.57 -6.95
C ALA A 89 10.50 2.46 -8.15
N SER A 90 10.54 3.43 -9.06
CA SER A 90 9.71 3.40 -10.27
C SER A 90 10.09 2.25 -11.20
N LEU A 91 11.39 1.96 -11.36
CA LEU A 91 11.87 0.82 -12.13
C LEU A 91 11.47 -0.51 -11.46
N ILE A 92 11.66 -0.64 -10.14
CA ILE A 92 11.23 -1.83 -9.40
C ILE A 92 9.73 -2.06 -9.60
N TYR A 93 8.90 -1.01 -9.54
CA TYR A 93 7.46 -1.15 -9.75
C TYR A 93 7.12 -1.61 -11.17
N LEU A 94 7.68 -0.99 -12.22
CA LEU A 94 7.37 -1.30 -13.62
C LEU A 94 7.91 -2.65 -14.08
N TRP A 95 9.12 -3.02 -13.64
CA TRP A 95 9.76 -4.28 -14.02
C TRP A 95 9.43 -5.43 -13.08
N ASN A 96 8.58 -5.20 -12.09
CA ASN A 96 8.10 -6.25 -11.21
C ASN A 96 7.26 -7.26 -12.01
N PRO A 97 7.57 -8.55 -12.00
CA PRO A 97 6.77 -9.58 -12.66
C PRO A 97 5.29 -9.54 -12.26
N TRP A 98 4.99 -9.19 -11.02
CA TRP A 98 3.62 -9.07 -10.52
C TRP A 98 2.85 -7.91 -11.19
N THR A 99 3.50 -6.78 -11.45
CA THR A 99 2.89 -5.67 -12.20
C THR A 99 2.60 -6.09 -13.63
N ILE A 100 3.53 -6.78 -14.28
CA ILE A 100 3.37 -7.26 -15.66
C ILE A 100 2.22 -8.27 -15.73
N ILE A 101 2.17 -9.24 -14.83
CA ILE A 101 1.12 -10.28 -14.80
C ILE A 101 -0.26 -9.66 -14.56
N THR A 102 -0.40 -8.67 -13.67
CA THR A 102 -1.69 -8.01 -13.42
C THR A 102 -2.19 -7.20 -14.61
N CYS A 103 -1.29 -6.56 -15.35
CA CYS A 103 -1.61 -5.88 -16.60
C CYS A 103 -2.07 -6.86 -17.68
N VAL A 104 -1.31 -7.93 -17.91
CA VAL A 104 -1.62 -8.95 -18.93
C VAL A 104 -2.91 -9.70 -18.57
N GLY A 105 -3.10 -10.00 -17.28
CA GLY A 105 -4.32 -10.64 -16.77
C GLY A 105 -5.54 -9.73 -16.69
N SER A 106 -5.42 -8.47 -17.10
CA SER A 106 -6.51 -7.47 -17.05
C SER A 106 -7.16 -7.37 -15.66
N CYS A 107 -6.34 -7.44 -14.60
CA CYS A 107 -6.80 -7.26 -13.22
C CYS A 107 -7.06 -5.78 -12.91
N THR A 108 -7.92 -5.49 -11.94
CA THR A 108 -8.22 -4.11 -11.48
C THR A 108 -7.14 -3.53 -10.56
N SER A 109 -6.20 -4.35 -10.11
CA SER A 109 -5.13 -3.98 -9.17
C SER A 109 -4.31 -2.74 -9.59
N PRO A 110 -3.96 -2.51 -10.87
CA PRO A 110 -3.29 -1.29 -11.29
C PRO A 110 -4.04 0.00 -10.88
N ILE A 111 -5.38 -0.01 -10.97
CA ILE A 111 -6.20 1.15 -10.61
C ILE A 111 -6.19 1.35 -9.08
N GLU A 112 -6.31 0.27 -8.30
CA GLU A 112 -6.23 0.31 -6.85
C GLU A 112 -4.86 0.84 -6.40
N ASN A 113 -3.79 0.33 -6.98
CA ASN A 113 -2.42 0.77 -6.72
C ASN A 113 -2.22 2.25 -7.06
N LEU A 114 -2.74 2.71 -8.20
CA LEU A 114 -2.67 4.12 -8.58
C LEU A 114 -3.36 5.01 -7.54
N MET A 115 -4.53 4.62 -7.03
CA MET A 115 -5.24 5.41 -6.02
C MET A 115 -4.45 5.52 -4.71
N VAL A 116 -3.82 4.43 -4.27
CA VAL A 116 -2.92 4.46 -3.09
C VAL A 116 -1.71 5.35 -3.36
N VAL A 117 -1.11 5.27 -4.54
CA VAL A 117 0.05 6.10 -4.91
C VAL A 117 -0.34 7.59 -5.00
N ILE A 118 -1.50 7.93 -5.58
CA ILE A 118 -2.04 9.31 -5.61
C ILE A 118 -2.21 9.84 -4.18
N MET A 119 -2.78 9.04 -3.28
CA MET A 119 -2.95 9.42 -1.88
C MET A 119 -1.61 9.74 -1.21
N LEU A 120 -0.63 8.87 -1.35
CA LEU A 120 0.70 9.03 -0.74
C LEU A 120 1.47 10.20 -1.37
N HIS A 121 1.39 10.36 -2.69
CA HIS A 121 1.98 11.49 -3.40
C HIS A 121 1.35 12.82 -2.97
N GLY A 122 0.03 12.88 -2.89
CA GLY A 122 -0.70 14.05 -2.42
C GLY A 122 -0.34 14.42 -0.98
N ALA A 123 -0.21 13.43 -0.10
CA ALA A 123 0.21 13.65 1.28
C ALA A 123 1.65 14.17 1.39
N CYS A 124 2.60 13.62 0.61
CA CYS A 124 3.98 14.09 0.55
C CYS A 124 4.10 15.52 0.00
N SER A 125 3.30 15.84 -1.01
CA SER A 125 3.26 17.16 -1.65
C SER A 125 2.43 18.18 -0.87
N ARG A 126 1.83 17.79 0.27
CA ARG A 126 0.89 18.59 1.09
C ARG A 126 -0.35 19.05 0.32
N LEU A 127 -0.74 18.33 -0.71
CA LEU A 127 -1.97 18.56 -1.48
C LEU A 127 -3.12 17.78 -0.86
N ALA A 128 -3.73 18.34 0.20
CA ALA A 128 -4.81 17.71 0.94
C ALA A 128 -6.00 17.23 0.07
N PRO A 129 -6.48 17.99 -0.93
CA PRO A 129 -7.56 17.54 -1.82
C PRO A 129 -7.20 16.28 -2.61
N LEU A 130 -5.95 16.21 -3.14
CA LEU A 130 -5.46 15.08 -3.92
C LEU A 130 -5.26 13.84 -3.04
N ALA A 131 -4.69 14.04 -1.84
CA ALA A 131 -4.54 12.96 -0.87
C ALA A 131 -5.90 12.38 -0.45
N ALA A 132 -6.89 13.24 -0.23
CA ALA A 132 -8.26 12.84 0.13
C ALA A 132 -8.97 12.11 -1.01
N PHE A 133 -8.83 12.57 -2.25
CA PHE A 133 -9.35 11.89 -3.43
C PHE A 133 -8.78 10.46 -3.53
N GLY A 134 -7.44 10.34 -3.49
CA GLY A 134 -6.78 9.02 -3.54
C GLY A 134 -7.20 8.12 -2.40
N TYR A 135 -7.34 8.65 -1.17
CA TYR A 135 -7.78 7.91 0.01
C TYR A 135 -9.21 7.38 -0.15
N VAL A 136 -10.16 8.21 -0.53
CA VAL A 136 -11.56 7.82 -0.69
C VAL A 136 -11.71 6.80 -1.82
N MET A 137 -11.04 7.02 -2.97
CA MET A 137 -11.08 6.07 -4.08
C MET A 137 -10.43 4.74 -3.73
N ALA A 138 -9.24 4.74 -3.11
CA ALA A 138 -8.58 3.51 -2.68
C ALA A 138 -9.43 2.72 -1.67
N THR A 139 -10.04 3.40 -0.69
CA THR A 139 -10.91 2.78 0.32
C THR A 139 -12.22 2.28 -0.29
N HIS A 140 -12.73 2.97 -1.30
CA HIS A 140 -13.94 2.54 -2.00
C HIS A 140 -13.69 1.31 -2.89
N LEU A 141 -12.54 1.20 -3.52
CA LEU A 141 -12.17 0.04 -4.35
C LEU A 141 -11.81 -1.19 -3.51
N SER A 142 -11.10 -0.95 -2.38
CA SER A 142 -10.66 -1.99 -1.46
C SER A 142 -10.69 -1.44 -0.04
N LEU A 143 -11.46 -2.03 0.85
CA LEU A 143 -11.67 -1.53 2.23
C LEU A 143 -10.38 -1.28 3.01
N TYR A 144 -9.36 -2.11 2.78
CA TYR A 144 -8.13 -2.16 3.58
C TYR A 144 -7.27 -0.88 3.56
N PRO A 145 -7.19 -0.08 2.47
CA PRO A 145 -6.48 1.19 2.49
C PRO A 145 -6.98 2.19 3.54
N ALA A 146 -8.13 1.95 4.17
CA ALA A 146 -8.63 2.76 5.28
C ALA A 146 -7.60 2.96 6.41
N ILE A 147 -6.76 1.96 6.71
CA ILE A 147 -5.72 2.08 7.74
C ILE A 147 -4.63 3.10 7.40
N LEU A 148 -4.47 3.43 6.12
CA LEU A 148 -3.48 4.41 5.66
C LEU A 148 -3.83 5.85 6.06
N ILE A 149 -5.00 6.08 6.67
CA ILE A 149 -5.36 7.40 7.23
C ILE A 149 -4.33 7.88 8.25
N LEU A 150 -3.75 6.97 9.06
CA LEU A 150 -2.77 7.33 10.09
C LEU A 150 -1.45 7.83 9.48
N PRO A 151 -0.75 7.09 8.59
CA PRO A 151 0.46 7.61 7.97
C PRO A 151 0.19 8.85 7.10
N VAL A 152 -0.96 8.96 6.43
CA VAL A 152 -1.34 10.16 5.66
C VAL A 152 -1.51 11.37 6.58
N ALA A 153 -2.20 11.23 7.71
CA ALA A 153 -2.33 12.30 8.70
C ALA A 153 -0.98 12.73 9.26
N LEU A 154 -0.09 11.77 9.55
CA LEU A 154 1.27 12.05 10.01
C LEU A 154 2.11 12.76 8.94
N LEU A 155 1.98 12.36 7.65
CA LEU A 155 2.65 13.01 6.52
C LEU A 155 2.18 14.46 6.36
N LEU A 156 0.89 14.70 6.42
CA LEU A 156 0.32 16.04 6.30
C LEU A 156 0.68 16.92 7.50
N GLY A 157 0.69 16.35 8.71
CA GLY A 157 1.00 17.07 9.94
C GLY A 157 2.48 17.42 10.08
N TYR A 158 3.37 16.44 9.86
CA TYR A 158 4.82 16.63 9.99
C TYR A 158 5.52 17.02 8.68
N GLY A 159 4.90 16.79 7.53
CA GLY A 159 5.50 16.92 6.20
C GLY A 159 6.22 15.64 5.74
N PRO A 160 6.86 15.68 4.56
CA PRO A 160 7.57 14.54 4.00
C PRO A 160 8.61 14.03 4.98
N ASP A 161 8.90 12.74 4.90
CA ASP A 161 9.74 12.03 5.83
C ASP A 161 11.11 12.67 6.02
N THR A 162 11.34 13.24 7.21
CA THR A 162 12.59 13.90 7.61
C THR A 162 13.07 13.31 8.92
N PRO A 163 13.39 12.03 8.96
CA PRO A 163 13.54 11.29 10.19
C PRO A 163 14.60 11.85 11.14
N PRO A 164 15.82 12.23 10.68
CA PRO A 164 16.84 12.68 11.59
C PRO A 164 16.41 13.89 12.41
N THR A 165 15.93 14.95 11.75
CA THR A 165 15.58 16.20 12.42
C THR A 165 14.50 16.02 13.48
N LYS A 166 13.44 15.27 13.17
CA LYS A 166 12.34 15.01 14.13
C LYS A 166 12.75 14.16 15.31
N VAL A 167 13.66 13.23 15.11
CA VAL A 167 14.13 12.33 16.15
C VAL A 167 15.11 13.02 17.09
N PHE A 168 15.90 13.97 16.59
CA PHE A 168 16.98 14.61 17.35
C PHE A 168 16.54 15.89 18.04
N LEU A 169 15.70 16.70 17.41
CA LEU A 169 15.18 17.93 18.03
C LEU A 169 14.26 17.66 19.24
N GLN A 170 13.63 16.49 19.32
CA GLN A 170 12.81 16.13 20.49
C GLN A 170 13.61 15.81 21.78
N LYS A 171 14.93 15.62 21.71
CA LYS A 171 15.74 15.21 22.88
C LYS A 171 16.94 16.12 23.22
N GLY A 172 17.30 17.09 22.38
CA GLY A 172 18.58 17.78 22.49
C GLY A 172 18.56 19.29 22.74
N LEU A 173 17.43 19.94 22.52
CA LEU A 173 17.32 21.38 22.73
C LEU A 173 16.52 21.65 24.01
N SER A 174 17.25 21.78 25.13
CA SER A 174 16.78 22.59 26.24
C SER A 174 16.38 23.95 25.67
N ALA A 175 15.27 24.48 26.10
CA ALA A 175 14.64 25.74 25.63
C ALA A 175 15.60 26.95 25.49
N SER A 176 16.73 26.94 26.19
CA SER A 176 17.74 27.99 26.16
C SER A 176 18.52 28.20 24.86
N LYS A 177 18.52 27.22 23.92
CA LYS A 177 19.17 27.41 22.60
C LYS A 177 18.24 27.87 21.53
N ILE A 178 16.93 27.74 21.72
CA ILE A 178 15.91 28.23 20.76
C ILE A 178 15.85 29.76 20.82
N ASP A 179 15.98 30.34 21.98
CA ASP A 179 15.91 31.81 22.16
C ASP A 179 17.16 32.56 21.64
N MET A 180 18.30 31.90 21.49
CA MET A 180 19.51 32.53 20.93
C MET A 180 19.56 32.51 19.39
N LEU A 181 18.76 31.70 18.72
CA LEU A 181 18.68 31.64 17.27
C LEU A 181 17.60 32.57 16.67
N ASP A 182 16.70 33.10 17.52
CA ASP A 182 15.58 33.94 17.08
C ASP A 182 15.95 35.46 17.01
N ASN A 183 17.14 35.88 17.47
CA ASN A 183 17.57 37.27 17.44
C ASN A 183 18.36 37.71 16.19
N GLY A 184 18.38 36.93 15.12
CA GLY A 184 19.08 37.23 13.88
C GLY A 184 18.18 37.21 12.65
N LYS A 185 17.56 38.35 12.32
CA LYS A 185 16.90 38.69 11.05
C LYS A 185 15.66 37.86 10.63
N GLY A 186 14.53 38.57 10.64
CA GLY A 186 13.21 38.15 10.15
C GLY A 186 13.21 37.57 8.73
N THR A 187 13.21 36.29 8.65
CA THR A 187 12.63 35.51 7.57
C THR A 187 11.80 34.43 8.23
N ASN A 188 10.52 34.33 7.85
CA ASN A 188 9.53 33.37 8.32
C ASN A 188 10.02 31.92 8.20
N GLN A 189 11.00 31.48 8.94
CA GLN A 189 11.31 30.08 9.18
C GLN A 189 10.28 29.56 10.18
N LYS A 190 9.13 29.09 9.66
CA LYS A 190 8.24 28.23 10.44
C LYS A 190 9.06 27.10 11.04
N GLY A 191 9.16 27.09 12.37
CA GLY A 191 9.99 26.17 13.13
C GLY A 191 9.90 24.75 12.60
N PHE A 192 11.04 24.20 12.21
CA PHE A 192 11.18 22.83 11.72
C PHE A 192 10.75 21.89 12.84
N GLY A 193 9.60 21.22 12.71
CA GLY A 193 9.19 20.16 13.62
C GLY A 193 7.85 20.31 14.34
N GLN A 194 7.17 21.46 14.26
CA GLN A 194 5.84 21.58 14.86
C GLN A 194 4.80 20.84 14.01
N PHE A 195 4.00 20.01 14.69
CA PHE A 195 2.86 19.32 14.11
C PHE A 195 1.78 20.33 13.71
N SER A 196 1.38 20.36 12.45
CA SER A 196 0.36 21.27 11.94
C SER A 196 -0.98 20.57 11.77
N TRP A 197 -1.98 21.00 12.52
CA TRP A 197 -3.34 20.47 12.40
C TRP A 197 -4.10 20.99 11.17
N LYS A 198 -3.74 22.16 10.63
CA LYS A 198 -4.47 22.77 9.49
C LYS A 198 -4.54 21.87 8.25
N PRO A 199 -3.44 21.26 7.75
CA PRO A 199 -3.53 20.34 6.62
C PRO A 199 -4.36 19.10 6.89
N ILE A 200 -4.37 18.61 8.15
CA ILE A 200 -5.15 17.44 8.55
C ILE A 200 -6.65 17.76 8.55
N LEU A 201 -7.05 18.88 9.13
CA LEU A 201 -8.45 19.31 9.11
C LEU A 201 -8.94 19.54 7.68
N HIS A 202 -8.09 20.15 6.83
CA HIS A 202 -8.40 20.33 5.42
C HIS A 202 -8.53 18.98 4.69
N PHE A 203 -7.67 18.02 5.00
CA PHE A 203 -7.77 16.64 4.48
C PHE A 203 -9.07 15.97 4.90
N ILE A 204 -9.45 16.03 6.19
CA ILE A 204 -10.69 15.44 6.70
C ILE A 204 -11.92 16.06 6.01
N LEU A 205 -11.94 17.38 5.81
CA LEU A 205 -12.99 18.06 5.09
C LEU A 205 -13.12 17.52 3.64
N TRP A 206 -11.99 17.38 2.92
CA TRP A 206 -12.00 16.86 1.58
C TRP A 206 -12.35 15.36 1.52
N VAL A 207 -11.94 14.58 2.50
CA VAL A 207 -12.39 13.17 2.62
C VAL A 207 -13.91 13.11 2.73
N PHE A 208 -14.52 13.97 3.54
CA PHE A 208 -15.97 14.02 3.66
C PHE A 208 -16.64 14.39 2.32
N ILE A 209 -16.14 15.45 1.64
CA ILE A 209 -16.67 15.91 0.35
C ILE A 209 -16.57 14.78 -0.71
N TRP A 210 -15.40 14.17 -0.87
CA TRP A 210 -15.19 13.09 -1.82
C TRP A 210 -16.01 11.85 -1.50
N SER A 211 -16.17 11.51 -0.21
CA SER A 211 -17.01 10.39 0.21
C SER A 211 -18.48 10.61 -0.15
N CYS A 212 -19.02 11.80 0.12
CA CYS A 212 -20.37 12.16 -0.28
C CYS A 212 -20.55 12.08 -1.81
N TYR A 213 -19.58 12.60 -2.56
CA TYR A 213 -19.61 12.55 -4.03
C TYR A 213 -19.60 11.12 -4.57
N VAL A 214 -18.71 10.25 -4.08
CA VAL A 214 -18.61 8.84 -4.49
C VAL A 214 -19.89 8.06 -4.12
N LEU A 215 -20.45 8.29 -2.92
CA LEU A 215 -21.70 7.65 -2.51
C LEU A 215 -22.89 8.11 -3.36
N LEU A 216 -22.94 9.40 -3.71
CA LEU A 216 -23.96 9.94 -4.62
C LEU A 216 -23.87 9.32 -6.00
N LEU A 217 -22.67 9.21 -6.59
CA LEU A 217 -22.48 8.53 -7.86
C LEU A 217 -22.91 7.07 -7.82
N ASN A 218 -22.53 6.33 -6.77
CA ASN A 218 -22.97 4.95 -6.60
C ASN A 218 -24.48 4.84 -6.44
N SER A 219 -25.12 5.77 -5.71
CA SER A 219 -26.58 5.81 -5.57
C SER A 219 -27.28 5.99 -6.92
N ILE A 220 -26.75 6.85 -7.78
CA ILE A 220 -27.31 7.06 -9.14
C ILE A 220 -27.13 5.80 -9.99
N ILE A 221 -25.95 5.17 -9.96
CA ILE A 221 -25.66 3.96 -10.75
C ILE A 221 -26.54 2.80 -10.29
N LEU A 222 -26.75 2.64 -8.99
CA LEU A 222 -27.43 1.50 -8.39
C LEU A 222 -28.95 1.71 -8.20
N ASN A 223 -29.49 2.84 -8.57
CA ASN A 223 -30.91 3.16 -8.37
C ASN A 223 -31.88 2.10 -8.93
N LYS A 224 -31.43 1.31 -9.91
CA LYS A 224 -32.21 0.21 -10.54
C LYS A 224 -31.80 -1.19 -10.05
N VAL A 225 -30.79 -1.33 -9.19
CA VAL A 225 -30.11 -2.62 -8.91
C VAL A 225 -29.97 -2.89 -7.41
N GLY A 226 -30.83 -2.34 -6.55
CA GLY A 226 -30.83 -2.66 -5.12
C GLY A 226 -30.25 -1.60 -4.17
N GLY A 227 -29.69 -0.50 -4.70
CA GLY A 227 -29.29 0.64 -3.91
C GLY A 227 -27.95 0.46 -3.14
N LEU A 228 -27.66 1.44 -2.27
CA LEU A 228 -26.41 1.50 -1.51
C LEU A 228 -26.27 0.37 -0.47
N GLN A 229 -27.37 -0.04 0.16
CA GLN A 229 -27.34 -1.08 1.18
C GLN A 229 -26.85 -2.41 0.59
N GLU A 230 -27.37 -2.80 -0.55
CA GLU A 230 -26.96 -4.02 -1.24
C GLU A 230 -25.50 -3.94 -1.71
N MET A 231 -25.03 -2.74 -2.13
CA MET A 231 -23.63 -2.51 -2.44
C MET A 231 -22.74 -2.76 -1.22
N PHE A 232 -23.05 -2.18 -0.07
CA PHE A 232 -22.25 -2.37 1.15
C PHE A 232 -22.19 -3.84 1.58
N GLU A 233 -23.29 -4.57 1.46
CA GLU A 233 -23.34 -5.99 1.81
C GLU A 233 -22.56 -6.86 0.81
N LYS A 234 -22.70 -6.60 -0.49
CA LYS A 234 -22.06 -7.40 -1.55
C LYS A 234 -20.59 -7.06 -1.79
N THR A 235 -20.12 -5.88 -1.41
CA THR A 235 -18.71 -5.48 -1.51
C THR A 235 -17.99 -5.63 -0.18
N TYR A 236 -18.24 -4.75 0.77
CA TYR A 236 -17.49 -4.74 2.04
C TYR A 236 -17.89 -5.89 2.97
N GLY A 237 -19.19 -6.20 3.05
CA GLY A 237 -19.68 -7.34 3.81
C GLY A 237 -19.09 -8.66 3.28
N PHE A 238 -18.99 -8.80 1.96
CA PHE A 238 -18.37 -9.95 1.31
C PHE A 238 -16.90 -10.11 1.71
N ILE A 239 -16.12 -9.00 1.66
CA ILE A 239 -14.70 -8.99 2.05
C ILE A 239 -14.52 -9.39 3.51
N LEU A 240 -15.31 -8.79 4.43
CA LEU A 240 -15.16 -9.00 5.86
C LEU A 240 -15.63 -10.38 6.33
N THR A 241 -16.55 -11.03 5.61
CA THR A 241 -17.09 -12.35 5.97
C THR A 241 -16.43 -13.53 5.27
N VAL A 242 -15.50 -13.28 4.35
CA VAL A 242 -14.79 -14.31 3.58
C VAL A 242 -15.77 -15.35 3.01
N LYS A 243 -16.79 -14.89 2.29
CA LYS A 243 -17.85 -15.77 1.75
C LYS A 243 -17.36 -16.68 0.64
N ASP A 244 -16.46 -16.19 -0.20
CA ASP A 244 -15.85 -16.98 -1.27
C ASP A 244 -14.59 -17.67 -0.76
N LEU A 245 -14.57 -18.98 -0.84
CA LEU A 245 -13.45 -19.84 -0.47
C LEU A 245 -12.67 -20.33 -1.70
N SER A 246 -12.82 -19.64 -2.83
CA SER A 246 -12.04 -19.94 -4.03
C SER A 246 -10.53 -19.82 -3.74
N PRO A 247 -9.72 -20.76 -4.25
CA PRO A 247 -8.28 -20.77 -4.04
C PRO A 247 -7.61 -19.48 -4.51
N ASN A 248 -6.84 -18.86 -3.63
CA ASN A 248 -6.06 -17.64 -3.91
C ASN A 248 -4.67 -17.72 -3.27
N ILE A 249 -3.82 -16.73 -3.49
CA ILE A 249 -2.45 -16.71 -2.97
C ILE A 249 -2.35 -16.47 -1.44
N GLY A 250 -3.47 -16.12 -0.80
CA GLY A 250 -3.56 -15.93 0.66
C GLY A 250 -3.78 -17.23 1.41
N VAL A 251 -3.84 -17.10 2.72
CA VAL A 251 -4.02 -18.27 3.62
C VAL A 251 -5.44 -18.41 4.16
N LEU A 252 -6.26 -17.37 4.06
CA LEU A 252 -7.57 -17.35 4.73
C LEU A 252 -8.60 -18.27 4.05
N TRP A 253 -8.58 -18.41 2.73
CA TRP A 253 -9.52 -19.26 2.00
C TRP A 253 -9.48 -20.72 2.47
N TYR A 254 -8.27 -21.28 2.62
CA TYR A 254 -8.10 -22.66 3.07
C TYR A 254 -8.41 -22.80 4.55
N PHE A 255 -7.96 -21.85 5.38
CA PHE A 255 -8.29 -21.84 6.80
C PHE A 255 -9.81 -21.87 7.04
N PHE A 256 -10.57 -21.04 6.32
CA PHE A 256 -12.02 -21.00 6.45
C PHE A 256 -12.75 -22.14 5.73
N ALA A 257 -12.08 -22.87 4.84
CA ALA A 257 -12.59 -24.12 4.27
C ALA A 257 -12.52 -25.29 5.28
N GLU A 258 -11.51 -25.29 6.15
CA GLU A 258 -11.25 -26.35 7.10
C GLU A 258 -11.80 -26.09 8.52
N VAL A 259 -12.07 -24.83 8.86
CA VAL A 259 -12.56 -24.47 10.19
C VAL A 259 -14.04 -24.87 10.34
N PHE A 260 -14.40 -25.40 11.51
CA PHE A 260 -15.79 -25.71 11.82
C PHE A 260 -16.67 -24.46 11.84
N ASP A 261 -17.87 -24.55 11.29
CA ASP A 261 -18.81 -23.42 11.17
C ASP A 261 -19.09 -22.72 12.51
N PHE A 262 -19.11 -23.48 13.60
CA PHE A 262 -19.27 -22.94 14.95
C PHE A 262 -18.21 -21.90 15.33
N PHE A 263 -16.94 -22.11 14.92
CA PHE A 263 -15.85 -21.21 15.23
C PHE A 263 -15.63 -20.13 14.16
N ARG A 264 -16.32 -20.19 13.03
CA ARG A 264 -16.11 -19.28 11.89
C ARG A 264 -16.22 -17.82 12.28
N SER A 265 -17.28 -17.44 12.98
CA SER A 265 -17.50 -16.04 13.40
C SER A 265 -16.42 -15.54 14.36
N PHE A 266 -15.95 -16.39 15.27
CA PHE A 266 -14.86 -16.06 16.18
C PHE A 266 -13.56 -15.75 15.40
N PHE A 267 -13.16 -16.62 14.48
CA PHE A 267 -11.94 -16.42 13.71
C PHE A 267 -12.04 -15.24 12.73
N LEU A 268 -13.20 -14.97 12.15
CA LEU A 268 -13.43 -13.77 11.35
C LEU A 268 -13.13 -12.51 12.14
N ILE A 269 -13.62 -12.42 13.38
CA ILE A 269 -13.32 -11.30 14.27
C ILE A 269 -11.81 -11.24 14.55
N VAL A 270 -11.19 -12.35 14.93
CA VAL A 270 -9.76 -12.42 15.27
C VAL A 270 -8.89 -11.94 14.10
N PHE A 271 -9.13 -12.43 12.88
CA PHE A 271 -8.31 -12.04 11.72
C PHE A 271 -8.50 -10.58 11.33
N ASN A 272 -9.73 -10.07 11.33
CA ASN A 272 -9.99 -8.66 11.02
C ASN A 272 -9.40 -7.73 12.11
N MET A 273 -9.52 -8.10 13.38
CA MET A 273 -8.98 -7.32 14.51
C MET A 273 -7.46 -7.36 14.57
N ASN A 274 -6.82 -8.44 14.11
CA ASN A 274 -5.36 -8.57 14.10
C ASN A 274 -4.69 -7.42 13.31
N ILE A 275 -5.26 -7.03 12.17
CA ILE A 275 -4.77 -5.88 11.40
C ILE A 275 -4.83 -4.62 12.25
N ILE A 276 -5.95 -4.37 12.92
CA ILE A 276 -6.18 -3.17 13.75
C ILE A 276 -5.22 -3.14 14.94
N PHE A 277 -4.98 -4.29 15.59
CA PHE A 277 -4.04 -4.38 16.71
C PHE A 277 -2.59 -4.07 16.31
N MET A 278 -2.18 -4.35 15.09
CA MET A 278 -0.84 -4.01 14.60
C MET A 278 -0.69 -2.53 14.27
N VAL A 279 -1.79 -1.85 13.90
CA VAL A 279 -1.75 -0.45 13.43
C VAL A 279 -1.22 0.50 14.49
N LEU A 280 -1.77 0.49 15.70
CA LEU A 280 -1.40 1.45 16.74
C LEU A 280 0.05 1.31 17.26
N PRO A 281 0.56 0.13 17.60
CA PRO A 281 1.95 -0.03 18.05
C PRO A 281 2.96 0.42 16.99
N LEU A 282 2.71 0.07 15.73
CA LEU A 282 3.57 0.47 14.61
C LEU A 282 3.52 1.98 14.37
N ALA A 283 2.33 2.60 14.46
CA ALA A 283 2.20 4.06 14.35
C ALA A 283 3.00 4.78 15.44
N ILE A 284 2.94 4.33 16.69
CA ILE A 284 3.70 4.90 17.80
C ILE A 284 5.21 4.72 17.55
N ARG A 285 5.62 3.53 17.12
CA ARG A 285 7.04 3.19 16.90
C ARG A 285 7.64 3.94 15.71
N LEU A 286 6.90 4.08 14.63
CA LEU A 286 7.35 4.64 13.35
C LEU A 286 6.79 6.04 13.06
N LYS A 287 6.23 6.74 14.06
CA LYS A 287 5.65 8.09 13.91
C LYS A 287 6.58 9.12 13.25
N HIS A 288 7.88 8.93 13.40
CA HIS A 288 8.90 9.80 12.82
C HIS A 288 9.22 9.48 11.34
N ARG A 289 8.75 8.33 10.84
CA ARG A 289 8.89 7.88 9.44
C ARG A 289 7.54 7.53 8.83
N PRO A 290 6.65 8.52 8.65
CA PRO A 290 5.27 8.25 8.28
C PRO A 290 5.12 7.59 6.88
N PHE A 291 6.02 7.90 5.93
CA PHE A 291 5.98 7.23 4.63
C PHE A 291 6.44 5.76 4.71
N PHE A 292 7.45 5.48 5.52
CA PHE A 292 7.85 4.10 5.78
C PHE A 292 6.75 3.32 6.52
N LEU A 293 6.04 3.96 7.44
CA LEU A 293 4.85 3.38 8.08
C LEU A 293 3.77 3.03 7.06
N ALA A 294 3.54 3.87 6.04
CA ALA A 294 2.60 3.58 4.96
C ALA A 294 3.02 2.32 4.17
N PHE A 295 4.30 2.19 3.84
CA PHE A 295 4.84 0.97 3.23
C PHE A 295 4.58 -0.27 4.10
N VAL A 296 4.89 -0.21 5.39
CA VAL A 296 4.69 -1.32 6.34
C VAL A 296 3.22 -1.72 6.41
N TYR A 297 2.30 -0.76 6.48
CA TYR A 297 0.87 -1.04 6.49
C TYR A 297 0.39 -1.67 5.18
N THR A 298 0.87 -1.19 4.04
CA THR A 298 0.54 -1.78 2.74
C THR A 298 1.00 -3.24 2.66
N ALA A 299 2.20 -3.55 3.16
CA ALA A 299 2.71 -4.92 3.20
C ALA A 299 1.91 -5.83 4.16
N ILE A 300 1.55 -5.34 5.35
CA ILE A 300 0.74 -6.09 6.33
C ILE A 300 -0.66 -6.38 5.77
N VAL A 301 -1.27 -5.38 5.13
CA VAL A 301 -2.56 -5.55 4.46
C VAL A 301 -2.48 -6.60 3.36
N ALA A 302 -1.47 -6.52 2.50
CA ALA A 302 -1.28 -7.49 1.42
C ALA A 302 -1.17 -8.93 1.93
N MET A 303 -0.62 -9.11 3.12
CA MET A 303 -0.46 -10.41 3.78
C MET A 303 -1.76 -10.92 4.41
N LEU A 304 -2.54 -10.05 5.05
CA LEU A 304 -3.65 -10.42 5.95
C LEU A 304 -5.04 -10.20 5.35
N LYS A 305 -5.16 -9.56 4.18
CA LYS A 305 -6.47 -9.33 3.57
C LYS A 305 -7.10 -10.64 3.07
N SER A 306 -8.43 -10.67 3.01
CA SER A 306 -9.20 -11.87 2.67
C SER A 306 -8.95 -12.37 1.24
N TYR A 307 -8.79 -11.45 0.30
CA TYR A 307 -8.58 -11.73 -1.11
C TYR A 307 -7.34 -11.00 -1.62
N PRO A 308 -6.12 -11.49 -1.29
CA PRO A 308 -4.89 -10.87 -1.76
C PRO A 308 -4.70 -11.08 -3.26
N SER A 309 -4.12 -10.08 -3.89
CA SER A 309 -3.78 -10.11 -5.32
C SER A 309 -2.28 -9.97 -5.55
N ALA A 310 -1.82 -10.38 -6.73
CA ALA A 310 -0.45 -10.14 -7.16
C ALA A 310 -0.10 -8.64 -7.20
N GLY A 311 -1.09 -7.79 -7.52
CA GLY A 311 -0.93 -6.34 -7.56
C GLY A 311 -0.61 -5.70 -6.21
N ASP A 312 -1.08 -6.29 -5.09
CA ASP A 312 -0.71 -5.83 -3.76
C ASP A 312 0.81 -5.95 -3.54
N SER A 313 1.39 -7.04 -4.04
CA SER A 313 2.83 -7.28 -3.96
C SER A 313 3.62 -6.33 -4.83
N ALA A 314 3.11 -6.03 -6.02
CA ALA A 314 3.71 -5.04 -6.90
C ALA A 314 3.80 -3.67 -6.20
N LEU A 315 2.76 -3.27 -5.48
CA LEU A 315 2.70 -1.99 -4.79
C LEU A 315 3.72 -1.92 -3.64
N TYR A 316 3.69 -2.85 -2.68
CA TYR A 316 4.61 -2.73 -1.54
C TYR A 316 6.06 -2.94 -1.93
N LEU A 317 6.37 -3.80 -2.91
CA LEU A 317 7.75 -3.94 -3.42
C LEU A 317 8.23 -2.69 -4.17
N GLY A 318 7.34 -2.04 -4.94
CA GLY A 318 7.63 -0.74 -5.56
C GLY A 318 7.92 0.34 -4.51
N LEU A 319 7.10 0.42 -3.46
CA LEU A 319 7.31 1.37 -2.35
C LEU A 319 8.58 1.07 -1.55
N LEU A 320 8.96 -0.21 -1.40
CA LEU A 320 10.21 -0.63 -0.76
C LEU A 320 11.43 0.02 -1.42
N GLY A 321 11.43 0.13 -2.74
CA GLY A 321 12.51 0.76 -3.51
C GLY A 321 12.82 2.22 -3.12
N LEU A 322 11.85 2.93 -2.52
CA LEU A 322 12.04 4.29 -2.01
C LEU A 322 13.00 4.35 -0.82
N PHE A 323 13.23 3.23 -0.16
CA PHE A 323 14.07 3.11 1.03
C PHE A 323 15.37 2.32 0.76
N ALA A 324 15.75 2.13 -0.51
CA ALA A 324 16.91 1.33 -0.90
C ALA A 324 18.20 1.74 -0.17
N ASN A 325 18.41 3.04 0.04
CA ASN A 325 19.59 3.57 0.74
C ASN A 325 19.58 3.29 2.24
N GLU A 326 18.40 3.37 2.89
CA GLU A 326 18.24 3.10 4.32
C GLU A 326 18.30 1.61 4.64
N LEU A 327 17.88 0.78 3.69
CA LEU A 327 17.79 -0.67 3.83
C LEU A 327 19.00 -1.41 3.23
N ALA A 328 20.04 -0.69 2.79
CA ALA A 328 21.23 -1.29 2.18
C ALA A 328 21.94 -2.31 3.10
N GLU A 329 21.82 -2.15 4.42
CA GLU A 329 22.37 -3.08 5.42
C GLU A 329 21.38 -4.18 5.85
N MET A 330 20.29 -4.40 5.09
CA MET A 330 19.29 -5.43 5.41
C MET A 330 19.89 -6.83 5.29
N GLN A 331 19.62 -7.65 6.30
CA GLN A 331 20.00 -9.06 6.31
C GLN A 331 19.02 -9.88 5.48
N PHE A 332 19.35 -11.11 5.19
CA PHE A 332 18.49 -12.06 4.46
C PHE A 332 18.00 -11.61 3.08
N THR A 333 18.60 -10.58 2.47
CA THR A 333 18.18 -10.05 1.16
C THR A 333 18.19 -11.12 0.08
N PHE A 334 19.25 -11.95 0.01
CA PHE A 334 19.34 -13.07 -0.94
C PHE A 334 18.27 -14.13 -0.68
N PHE A 335 18.06 -14.51 0.58
CA PHE A 335 17.03 -15.46 0.95
C PHE A 335 15.63 -14.98 0.54
N LEU A 336 15.31 -13.71 0.82
CA LEU A 336 14.04 -13.11 0.42
C LEU A 336 13.90 -13.08 -1.10
N PHE A 337 14.92 -12.62 -1.83
CA PHE A 337 14.89 -12.53 -3.27
C PHE A 337 14.62 -13.89 -3.94
N PHE A 338 15.42 -14.91 -3.61
CA PHE A 338 15.24 -16.25 -4.16
C PHE A 338 13.98 -16.94 -3.65
N GLY A 339 13.60 -16.69 -2.40
CA GLY A 339 12.36 -17.19 -1.83
C GLY A 339 11.13 -16.66 -2.58
N TYR A 340 11.07 -15.35 -2.83
CA TYR A 340 9.99 -14.76 -3.62
C TYR A 340 9.94 -15.31 -5.05
N ILE A 341 11.07 -15.44 -5.72
CA ILE A 341 11.12 -16.06 -7.06
C ILE A 341 10.63 -17.51 -6.98
N GLY A 342 11.14 -18.28 -6.05
CA GLY A 342 10.80 -19.70 -5.90
C GLY A 342 9.29 -19.90 -5.67
N VAL A 343 8.69 -19.15 -4.75
CA VAL A 343 7.26 -19.25 -4.47
C VAL A 343 6.42 -18.73 -5.65
N SER A 344 6.86 -17.65 -6.30
CA SER A 344 6.18 -17.09 -7.46
C SER A 344 6.10 -18.07 -8.64
N LEU A 345 7.13 -18.89 -8.82
CA LEU A 345 7.14 -19.94 -9.84
C LEU A 345 6.38 -21.20 -9.39
N LEU A 346 6.51 -21.56 -8.13
CA LEU A 346 5.91 -22.80 -7.60
C LEU A 346 4.39 -22.70 -7.44
N SER A 347 3.86 -21.54 -7.04
CA SER A 347 2.44 -21.37 -6.76
C SER A 347 1.55 -21.67 -7.99
N PRO A 348 1.76 -21.09 -9.19
CA PRO A 348 0.95 -21.43 -10.35
C PRO A 348 1.14 -22.87 -10.82
N VAL A 349 2.32 -23.48 -10.60
CA VAL A 349 2.55 -24.89 -10.90
C VAL A 349 1.68 -25.78 -10.01
N MET A 350 1.66 -25.52 -8.70
CA MET A 350 0.85 -26.30 -7.75
C MET A 350 -0.64 -26.13 -8.01
N HIS A 351 -1.09 -24.90 -8.36
CA HIS A 351 -2.46 -24.66 -8.76
C HIS A 351 -2.84 -25.44 -10.03
N ASN A 352 -1.97 -25.44 -11.04
CA ASN A 352 -2.19 -26.18 -12.29
C ASN A 352 -2.27 -27.69 -12.06
N LEU A 353 -1.33 -28.25 -11.27
CA LEU A 353 -1.33 -29.66 -10.93
C LEU A 353 -2.60 -30.09 -10.19
N TRP A 354 -3.10 -29.23 -9.30
CA TRP A 354 -4.31 -29.53 -8.55
C TRP A 354 -5.58 -29.38 -9.39
N ILE A 355 -5.83 -28.19 -9.95
CA ILE A 355 -7.12 -27.86 -10.60
C ILE A 355 -7.23 -28.42 -12.00
N TRP A 356 -6.15 -28.36 -12.81
CA TRP A 356 -6.22 -28.72 -14.22
C TRP A 356 -5.80 -30.17 -14.52
N ARG A 357 -4.81 -30.66 -13.77
CA ARG A 357 -4.29 -32.02 -14.01
C ARG A 357 -4.83 -33.07 -13.03
N GLY A 358 -5.42 -32.66 -11.91
CA GLY A 358 -5.94 -33.59 -10.90
C GLY A 358 -4.87 -34.46 -10.22
N THR A 359 -3.59 -34.10 -10.33
CA THR A 359 -2.44 -34.85 -9.76
C THR A 359 -1.96 -34.27 -8.44
N GLY A 360 -2.41 -33.08 -8.06
CA GLY A 360 -2.12 -32.40 -6.80
C GLY A 360 -3.34 -32.36 -5.89
N ASN A 361 -3.21 -31.65 -4.77
CA ASN A 361 -4.32 -31.35 -3.87
C ASN A 361 -4.24 -29.91 -3.33
N ALA A 362 -5.29 -29.49 -2.64
CA ALA A 362 -5.40 -28.16 -2.04
C ALA A 362 -4.25 -27.84 -1.09
N ASN A 363 -3.76 -28.83 -0.33
CA ASN A 363 -2.69 -28.65 0.66
C ASN A 363 -1.38 -28.19 0.03
N PHE A 364 -1.02 -28.73 -1.15
CA PHE A 364 0.21 -28.30 -1.85
C PHE A 364 0.11 -26.85 -2.30
N TYR A 365 -1.04 -26.45 -2.83
CA TYR A 365 -1.26 -25.06 -3.21
C TYR A 365 -1.28 -24.15 -1.98
N PHE A 366 -1.97 -24.52 -0.92
CA PHE A 366 -1.99 -23.80 0.35
C PHE A 366 -0.59 -23.65 0.97
N ALA A 367 0.24 -24.70 0.91
CA ALA A 367 1.62 -24.65 1.41
C ALA A 367 2.45 -23.57 0.70
N THR A 368 2.22 -23.33 -0.61
CA THR A 368 2.88 -22.22 -1.33
C THR A 368 2.39 -20.86 -0.84
N GLY A 369 1.09 -20.70 -0.56
CA GLY A 369 0.53 -19.49 0.03
C GLY A 369 1.09 -19.21 1.43
N LEU A 370 1.24 -20.27 2.24
CA LEU A 370 1.84 -20.16 3.57
C LEU A 370 3.32 -19.74 3.49
N ALA A 371 4.10 -20.37 2.60
CA ALA A 371 5.50 -19.97 2.36
C ALA A 371 5.61 -18.52 1.90
N TYR A 372 4.70 -18.07 1.02
CA TYR A 372 4.63 -16.70 0.58
C TYR A 372 4.36 -15.73 1.73
N THR A 373 3.39 -16.03 2.59
CA THR A 373 3.05 -15.24 3.78
C THR A 373 4.21 -15.18 4.79
N CYS A 374 4.95 -16.29 4.97
CA CYS A 374 6.17 -16.33 5.78
C CYS A 374 7.24 -15.37 5.22
N LEU A 375 7.47 -15.38 3.90
CA LEU A 375 8.43 -14.47 3.26
C LEU A 375 8.01 -13.00 3.41
N GLN A 376 6.71 -12.69 3.28
CA GLN A 376 6.20 -11.34 3.54
C GLN A 376 6.43 -10.93 4.99
N THR A 377 6.21 -11.83 5.95
CA THR A 377 6.46 -11.58 7.38
C THR A 377 7.93 -11.27 7.63
N VAL A 378 8.84 -12.09 7.09
CA VAL A 378 10.30 -11.87 7.22
C VAL A 378 10.68 -10.54 6.58
N LEU A 379 10.15 -10.20 5.40
CA LEU A 379 10.41 -8.93 4.73
C LEU A 379 10.00 -7.75 5.62
N VAL A 380 8.80 -7.76 6.19
CA VAL A 380 8.31 -6.68 7.06
C VAL A 380 9.17 -6.55 8.31
N VAL A 381 9.48 -7.66 8.98
CA VAL A 381 10.30 -7.66 10.20
C VAL A 381 11.72 -7.14 9.93
N GLU A 382 12.35 -7.64 8.86
CA GLU A 382 13.71 -7.24 8.48
C GLU A 382 13.80 -5.77 8.05
N THR A 383 12.83 -5.29 7.27
CA THR A 383 12.80 -3.89 6.85
C THR A 383 12.59 -2.95 8.03
N VAL A 384 11.69 -3.27 8.96
CA VAL A 384 11.47 -2.48 10.18
C VAL A 384 12.71 -2.51 11.08
N SER A 385 13.32 -3.68 11.27
CA SER A 385 14.55 -3.85 12.07
C SER A 385 15.71 -3.03 11.48
N SER A 386 15.93 -3.14 10.17
CA SER A 386 16.98 -2.41 9.45
C SER A 386 16.78 -0.89 9.54
N MET A 387 15.55 -0.41 9.36
CA MET A 387 15.22 1.01 9.48
C MET A 387 15.51 1.55 10.89
N ILE A 388 15.16 0.79 11.93
CA ILE A 388 15.45 1.17 13.33
C ILE A 388 16.95 1.16 13.60
N LYS A 389 17.69 0.19 13.08
CA LYS A 389 19.18 0.14 13.20
C LYS A 389 19.80 1.33 12.51
N HIS A 390 19.35 1.67 11.29
CA HIS A 390 19.81 2.85 10.55
C HIS A 390 19.57 4.15 11.33
N ASP A 391 18.39 4.35 11.92
CA ASP A 391 18.07 5.51 12.72
C ASP A 391 18.93 5.58 14.00
N ARG A 392 19.22 4.43 14.62
CA ARG A 392 20.11 4.36 15.77
C ARG A 392 21.54 4.75 15.41
N LYS A 393 22.04 4.28 14.27
CA LYS A 393 23.37 4.63 13.75
C LYS A 393 23.51 6.13 13.52
N LEU A 394 22.50 6.74 12.87
CA LEU A 394 22.48 8.20 12.69
C LEU A 394 22.51 8.97 14.02
N ARG A 395 21.76 8.50 15.04
CA ARG A 395 21.76 9.12 16.37
C ARG A 395 23.12 9.06 17.06
N LEU A 396 23.88 7.99 16.87
CA LEU A 396 25.22 7.87 17.43
C LEU A 396 26.18 8.86 16.76
N LEU A 397 26.08 9.00 15.43
CA LEU A 397 26.91 9.95 14.66
C LEU A 397 26.63 11.43 15.00
N THR A 398 25.42 11.77 15.48
CA THR A 398 25.11 13.15 15.92
C THR A 398 25.57 13.45 17.33
N LYS A 399 25.96 12.43 18.11
CA LYS A 399 26.45 12.60 19.47
C LYS A 399 28.00 12.62 19.57
N ALA A 400 28.66 12.07 18.54
CA ALA A 400 30.11 12.09 18.38
C ALA A 400 30.54 13.41 17.72
#